data_1759828c37c13357aac7c70f3a267a93
#
_entry.id   1759828c37c13357aac7c70f3a267a93
#
_cell.length_a   1.000
_cell.length_b   1.000
_cell.length_c   1.000
_cell.angle_alpha   90.00
_cell.angle_beta   90.00
_cell.angle_gamma   90.00
#
_symmetry.space_group_name_H-M   'P 1'
#
loop_
_entity.id
_entity.type
_entity.pdbx_description
1 polymer ?
#
loop_
_entity_poly.entity_id
_entity_poly.type
_entity_poly.pdbx_seq_one_letter_code
_entity_poly.pdbx_strand_id
1 'polypeptide(L)'
;MKFDLPHHGLVALLGATSLLTLPFADAFSTGQRPARHRTVAMASAAAPPETLTVAPIKSLDGTVTLPGSKSLSNRCLLLAALSDGKTRVDNLLESDDIRYMLEALDTLKVPVDRHSSESVTVTGQSGPIDSPTPEETVDLFLGNAGTAMRPLAAALCMGKGKFVLDGVPRMRERPIADLIDGLQQLGADVTCVEETGCPPVTIHAKGLKGGKVRASKTIFAWKRLDR
;
A
#
# COMPACT_ATOMS: atom_id res chain seq x y z
N MET A 1 -14.78 -0.57 -43.76
CA MET A 1 -13.66 0.32 -44.03
C MET A 1 -12.40 -0.36 -43.54
N LYS A 2 -11.62 -0.88 -44.47
CA LYS A 2 -10.30 -1.49 -44.19
C LYS A 2 -9.27 -0.36 -44.09
N PHE A 3 -8.34 -0.44 -43.15
CA PHE A 3 -7.07 0.28 -43.27
C PHE A 3 -5.93 -0.69 -43.01
N ASP A 4 -5.07 -0.74 -44.05
CA ASP A 4 -3.88 -1.55 -44.19
C ASP A 4 -2.71 -0.96 -43.37
N LEU A 5 -1.89 -1.90 -42.84
CA LEU A 5 -0.56 -1.68 -42.31
C LEU A 5 0.46 -1.63 -43.46
N PRO A 6 1.55 -0.89 -43.38
CA PRO A 6 2.76 -1.23 -44.11
C PRO A 6 3.84 -1.83 -43.21
N HIS A 7 4.29 -2.99 -43.63
CA HIS A 7 5.57 -3.61 -43.29
C HIS A 7 6.73 -2.80 -43.90
N HIS A 8 7.81 -2.67 -43.16
CA HIS A 8 9.23 -2.62 -43.58
C HIS A 8 10.04 -2.40 -42.30
N GLY A 9 11.15 -3.05 -42.00
CA GLY A 9 11.98 -3.98 -42.69
C GLY A 9 13.15 -4.31 -41.76
N LEU A 10 13.51 -5.54 -41.81
CA LEU A 10 14.58 -6.19 -41.06
C LEU A 10 15.94 -5.73 -41.68
N VAL A 11 16.93 -5.30 -40.86
CA VAL A 11 18.34 -5.41 -41.20
C VAL A 11 19.14 -5.83 -39.97
N ALA A 12 19.62 -7.05 -40.03
CA ALA A 12 20.69 -7.57 -39.20
C ALA A 12 22.03 -7.15 -39.82
N LEU A 13 23.01 -6.78 -39.00
CA LEU A 13 24.43 -6.90 -39.38
C LEU A 13 25.29 -7.29 -38.18
N LEU A 14 25.90 -8.43 -38.35
CA LEU A 14 26.99 -9.03 -37.58
C LEU A 14 28.33 -8.34 -37.96
N GLY A 15 29.32 -8.37 -37.05
CA GLY A 15 30.74 -8.18 -37.33
C GLY A 15 31.46 -7.53 -36.14
N ALA A 16 32.04 -8.24 -35.24
CA ALA A 16 33.32 -8.93 -35.23
C ALA A 16 34.52 -8.01 -34.88
N THR A 17 35.08 -8.30 -33.67
CA THR A 17 36.48 -8.36 -33.28
C THR A 17 37.48 -7.28 -33.68
N SER A 18 38.19 -6.66 -32.75
CA SER A 18 39.63 -6.90 -32.55
C SER A 18 40.24 -6.11 -31.39
N LEU A 19 41.04 -6.81 -30.63
CA LEU A 19 42.06 -6.34 -29.70
C LEU A 19 42.99 -5.28 -30.33
N LEU A 20 43.39 -4.31 -29.55
CA LEU A 20 44.79 -3.80 -29.60
C LEU A 20 45.15 -3.18 -28.24
N THR A 21 46.03 -3.84 -27.57
CA THR A 21 46.90 -3.37 -26.48
C THR A 21 47.98 -2.45 -27.07
N LEU A 22 48.40 -1.42 -26.41
CA LEU A 22 49.74 -1.08 -26.01
C LEU A 22 49.89 0.35 -25.47
N PRO A 23 50.96 0.65 -24.74
CA PRO A 23 51.02 1.70 -23.73
C PRO A 23 51.71 2.95 -24.25
N PHE A 24 51.47 4.08 -23.67
CA PHE A 24 52.42 5.19 -23.74
C PHE A 24 52.51 5.86 -22.37
N ALA A 25 53.69 5.78 -21.87
CA ALA A 25 54.17 6.49 -20.69
C ALA A 25 54.55 7.94 -21.06
N ASP A 26 54.61 8.74 -20.00
CA ASP A 26 55.43 9.91 -19.76
C ASP A 26 54.91 11.31 -20.06
N ALA A 27 55.05 12.01 -18.99
CA ALA A 27 55.42 13.41 -18.83
C ALA A 27 54.30 14.47 -18.92
N PHE A 28 53.81 14.88 -17.77
CA PHE A 28 53.87 16.28 -17.38
C PHE A 28 53.78 16.42 -15.86
N SER A 29 54.94 16.64 -15.26
CA SER A 29 55.08 17.13 -13.89
C SER A 29 54.64 18.59 -13.84
N THR A 30 53.48 18.84 -13.23
CA THR A 30 53.18 20.18 -12.69
C THR A 30 52.82 20.00 -11.23
N GLY A 31 53.69 20.58 -10.39
CA GLY A 31 53.57 20.56 -8.95
C GLY A 31 52.27 21.19 -8.47
N GLN A 32 51.36 20.37 -8.06
CA GLN A 32 50.24 20.77 -7.19
C GLN A 32 50.51 20.26 -5.80
N ARG A 33 50.62 21.21 -4.87
CA ARG A 33 50.68 20.93 -3.43
C ARG A 33 49.47 20.09 -3.01
N PRO A 34 49.65 19.03 -2.23
CA PRO A 34 48.51 18.28 -1.72
C PRO A 34 47.66 19.16 -0.87
N ALA A 35 46.39 19.35 -1.23
CA ALA A 35 45.39 19.93 -0.36
C ALA A 35 45.28 19.02 0.88
N ARG A 36 45.60 19.60 2.03
CA ARG A 36 45.37 18.94 3.33
C ARG A 36 43.87 18.72 3.46
N HIS A 37 43.38 17.54 3.10
CA HIS A 37 42.07 17.10 3.53
C HIS A 37 42.06 17.07 5.06
N ARG A 38 41.45 18.10 5.65
CA ARG A 38 41.11 18.13 7.06
C ARG A 38 40.00 17.11 7.25
N THR A 39 40.36 15.86 7.60
CA THR A 39 39.43 14.83 8.02
C THR A 39 38.75 15.40 9.27
N VAL A 40 37.53 15.87 9.11
CA VAL A 40 36.65 16.14 10.25
C VAL A 40 36.34 14.78 10.83
N ALA A 41 36.98 14.43 11.91
CA ALA A 41 36.61 13.29 12.70
C ALA A 41 35.15 13.52 13.13
N MET A 42 34.23 12.79 12.52
CA MET A 42 32.87 12.71 13.06
C MET A 42 33.00 12.10 14.44
N ALA A 43 32.71 12.88 15.46
CA ALA A 43 32.59 12.38 16.80
C ALA A 43 31.61 11.21 16.75
N SER A 44 32.10 10.03 17.12
CA SER A 44 31.25 8.84 17.28
C SER A 44 30.16 9.22 18.27
N ALA A 45 28.93 9.32 17.79
CA ALA A 45 27.79 9.47 18.68
C ALA A 45 27.83 8.26 19.63
N ALA A 46 27.93 8.51 20.91
CA ALA A 46 27.87 7.47 21.93
C ALA A 46 26.58 6.68 21.70
N ALA A 47 26.69 5.33 21.68
CA ALA A 47 25.51 4.48 21.61
C ALA A 47 24.52 4.89 22.70
N PRO A 48 23.23 4.96 22.41
CA PRO A 48 22.23 5.31 23.40
C PRO A 48 22.32 4.32 24.56
N PRO A 49 22.12 4.76 25.80
CA PRO A 49 22.22 3.88 26.97
C PRO A 49 21.19 2.75 26.83
N GLU A 50 21.60 1.52 27.12
CA GLU A 50 20.74 0.31 27.04
C GLU A 50 19.53 0.37 27.99
N THR A 51 19.62 1.22 29.02
CA THR A 51 18.58 1.37 30.03
C THR A 51 18.29 2.85 30.27
N LEU A 52 17.01 3.19 30.26
CA LEU A 52 16.51 4.51 30.65
C LEU A 52 15.79 4.37 32.00
N THR A 53 16.34 5.04 33.04
CA THR A 53 15.65 5.12 34.33
C THR A 53 14.65 6.26 34.30
N VAL A 54 13.35 5.94 34.41
CA VAL A 54 12.27 6.92 34.43
C VAL A 54 11.82 7.12 35.90
N ALA A 55 11.84 8.35 36.36
CA ALA A 55 11.30 8.68 37.70
C ALA A 55 9.75 8.53 37.64
N PRO A 56 9.14 7.94 38.69
CA PRO A 56 7.68 7.82 38.74
C PRO A 56 7.01 9.19 38.84
N ILE A 57 6.01 9.41 37.98
CA ILE A 57 5.17 10.61 38.02
C ILE A 57 4.21 10.49 39.20
N LYS A 58 4.17 11.48 40.10
CA LYS A 58 3.30 11.49 41.28
C LYS A 58 1.94 12.12 41.02
N SER A 59 1.86 13.04 40.07
CA SER A 59 0.62 13.70 39.64
C SER A 59 0.73 14.09 38.18
N LEU A 60 -0.38 14.03 37.47
CA LEU A 60 -0.53 14.49 36.09
C LEU A 60 -1.78 15.35 36.03
N ASP A 61 -1.67 16.59 35.55
CA ASP A 61 -2.77 17.51 35.31
C ASP A 61 -2.59 18.14 33.94
N GLY A 62 -3.67 18.23 33.17
CA GLY A 62 -3.66 18.80 31.83
C GLY A 62 -4.73 18.22 30.91
N THR A 63 -4.89 18.84 29.75
CA THR A 63 -5.79 18.39 28.68
C THR A 63 -4.96 17.81 27.55
N VAL A 64 -5.31 16.59 27.11
CA VAL A 64 -4.67 15.94 25.96
C VAL A 64 -5.69 15.84 24.84
N THR A 65 -5.37 16.40 23.69
CA THR A 65 -6.13 16.18 22.46
C THR A 65 -5.55 14.97 21.74
N LEU A 66 -6.38 13.93 21.58
CA LEU A 66 -5.94 12.71 20.91
C LEU A 66 -5.95 12.89 19.39
N PRO A 67 -4.93 12.39 18.67
CA PRO A 67 -4.96 12.32 17.21
C PRO A 67 -6.02 11.35 16.74
N GLY A 68 -6.39 11.44 15.46
CA GLY A 68 -7.30 10.50 14.82
C GLY A 68 -6.84 9.04 14.94
N SER A 69 -7.79 8.13 14.96
CA SER A 69 -7.49 6.69 14.98
C SER A 69 -7.30 6.14 13.59
N LYS A 70 -6.14 5.52 13.30
CA LYS A 70 -5.84 4.86 12.03
C LYS A 70 -6.97 3.94 11.55
N SER A 71 -7.44 3.08 12.41
CA SER A 71 -8.46 2.08 12.09
C SER A 71 -9.84 2.70 11.86
N LEU A 72 -10.22 3.73 12.63
CA LEU A 72 -11.47 4.44 12.41
C LEU A 72 -11.41 5.28 11.14
N SER A 73 -10.31 6.00 10.89
CA SER A 73 -10.14 6.80 9.70
C SER A 73 -10.31 5.97 8.42
N ASN A 74 -9.65 4.82 8.29
CA ASN A 74 -9.79 3.95 7.13
C ASN A 74 -11.23 3.44 6.94
N ARG A 75 -11.91 3.08 8.04
CA ARG A 75 -13.30 2.63 7.95
C ARG A 75 -14.26 3.76 7.57
N CYS A 76 -14.08 4.95 8.15
CA CYS A 76 -14.90 6.12 7.79
C CYS A 76 -14.72 6.51 6.33
N LEU A 77 -13.49 6.50 5.81
CA LEU A 77 -13.21 6.77 4.40
C LEU A 77 -13.90 5.76 3.48
N LEU A 78 -13.81 4.46 3.81
CA LEU A 78 -14.46 3.42 3.02
C LEU A 78 -15.99 3.50 3.09
N LEU A 79 -16.55 3.72 4.27
CA LEU A 79 -18.00 3.88 4.42
C LEU A 79 -18.50 5.13 3.70
N ALA A 80 -17.76 6.23 3.76
CA ALA A 80 -18.06 7.45 2.99
C ALA A 80 -18.04 7.19 1.49
N ALA A 81 -17.08 6.39 0.99
CA ALA A 81 -17.01 6.01 -0.43
C ALA A 81 -18.21 5.15 -0.88
N LEU A 82 -18.74 4.30 0.00
CA LEU A 82 -19.90 3.44 -0.29
C LEU A 82 -21.24 4.15 -0.08
N SER A 83 -21.26 5.26 0.66
CA SER A 83 -22.51 5.98 1.00
C SER A 83 -23.07 6.77 -0.18
N ASP A 84 -24.26 7.32 0.01
CA ASP A 84 -24.83 8.31 -0.90
C ASP A 84 -24.40 9.72 -0.51
N GLY A 85 -24.18 10.58 -1.52
CA GLY A 85 -23.87 11.99 -1.35
C GLY A 85 -22.45 12.27 -0.83
N LYS A 86 -22.29 13.42 -0.18
CA LYS A 86 -20.99 13.90 0.30
C LYS A 86 -20.85 13.71 1.81
N THR A 87 -19.77 13.09 2.23
CA THR A 87 -19.44 12.89 3.64
C THR A 87 -18.12 13.58 3.96
N ARG A 88 -18.14 14.52 4.89
CA ARG A 88 -16.93 15.11 5.44
C ARG A 88 -16.39 14.25 6.57
N VAL A 89 -15.09 13.96 6.50
CA VAL A 89 -14.37 13.20 7.52
C VAL A 89 -13.26 14.07 8.07
N ASP A 90 -13.36 14.42 9.34
CA ASP A 90 -12.40 15.26 10.06
C ASP A 90 -11.61 14.43 11.08
N ASN A 91 -10.49 14.98 11.52
CA ASN A 91 -9.56 14.36 12.47
C ASN A 91 -9.02 13.01 11.96
N LEU A 92 -8.67 12.95 10.67
CA LEU A 92 -7.94 11.82 10.12
C LEU A 92 -6.54 11.75 10.74
N LEU A 93 -6.08 10.53 10.99
CA LEU A 93 -4.70 10.34 11.42
C LEU A 93 -3.77 10.57 10.21
N GLU A 94 -2.81 11.48 10.35
CA GLU A 94 -1.74 11.62 9.36
C GLU A 94 -0.79 10.41 9.48
N SER A 95 -0.94 9.47 8.57
CA SER A 95 -0.15 8.23 8.53
C SER A 95 -0.12 7.62 7.13
N ASP A 96 0.89 6.79 6.87
CA ASP A 96 0.99 6.06 5.60
C ASP A 96 -0.24 5.21 5.31
N ASP A 97 -0.85 4.59 6.32
CA ASP A 97 -2.04 3.76 6.12
C ASP A 97 -3.22 4.57 5.56
N ILE A 98 -3.40 5.83 6.01
CA ILE A 98 -4.46 6.71 5.52
C ILE A 98 -4.11 7.22 4.13
N ARG A 99 -2.84 7.55 3.89
CA ARG A 99 -2.36 7.95 2.57
C ARG A 99 -2.64 6.87 1.53
N TYR A 100 -2.27 5.61 1.79
CA TYR A 100 -2.55 4.50 0.88
C TYR A 100 -4.05 4.27 0.65
N MET A 101 -4.89 4.46 1.67
CA MET A 101 -6.34 4.37 1.48
C MET A 101 -6.86 5.47 0.56
N LEU A 102 -6.40 6.71 0.72
CA LEU A 102 -6.78 7.82 -0.14
C LEU A 102 -6.27 7.64 -1.57
N GLU A 103 -5.04 7.13 -1.76
CA GLU A 103 -4.49 6.79 -3.07
C GLU A 103 -5.31 5.67 -3.75
N ALA A 104 -5.75 4.67 -2.99
CA ALA A 104 -6.63 3.62 -3.50
C ALA A 104 -7.99 4.17 -3.94
N LEU A 105 -8.60 5.07 -3.17
CA LEU A 105 -9.85 5.73 -3.55
C LEU A 105 -9.66 6.59 -4.81
N ASP A 106 -8.55 7.32 -4.94
CA ASP A 106 -8.21 8.09 -6.14
C ASP A 106 -8.06 7.17 -7.38
N THR A 107 -7.40 6.01 -7.21
CA THR A 107 -7.25 4.99 -8.27
C THR A 107 -8.61 4.44 -8.69
N LEU A 108 -9.50 4.19 -7.73
CA LEU A 108 -10.87 3.74 -7.95
C LEU A 108 -11.81 4.83 -8.46
N LYS A 109 -11.30 6.06 -8.70
CA LYS A 109 -12.05 7.23 -9.17
C LYS A 109 -13.20 7.66 -8.24
N VAL A 110 -13.07 7.36 -6.94
CA VAL A 110 -13.95 7.92 -5.92
C VAL A 110 -13.51 9.37 -5.68
N PRO A 111 -14.39 10.36 -5.87
CA PRO A 111 -13.98 11.76 -5.71
C PRO A 111 -13.71 12.11 -4.25
N VAL A 112 -12.51 12.64 -3.98
CA VAL A 112 -12.06 13.05 -2.65
C VAL A 112 -11.54 14.49 -2.71
N ASP A 113 -12.26 15.41 -2.09
CA ASP A 113 -11.85 16.80 -1.93
C ASP A 113 -11.03 16.92 -0.65
N ARG A 114 -9.74 17.23 -0.76
CA ARG A 114 -8.81 17.35 0.38
C ARG A 114 -8.79 18.80 0.89
N HIS A 115 -9.14 19.00 2.16
CA HIS A 115 -9.14 20.33 2.80
C HIS A 115 -7.86 20.57 3.60
N SER A 116 -7.35 19.51 4.24
CA SER A 116 -6.07 19.50 4.98
C SER A 116 -5.55 18.07 5.07
N SER A 117 -4.41 17.87 5.75
CA SER A 117 -3.88 16.52 6.05
C SER A 117 -4.85 15.69 6.91
N GLU A 118 -5.72 16.36 7.69
CA GLU A 118 -6.63 15.72 8.65
C GLU A 118 -8.11 15.82 8.26
N SER A 119 -8.45 16.47 7.13
CA SER A 119 -9.85 16.69 6.73
C SER A 119 -10.04 16.52 5.24
N VAL A 120 -11.01 15.68 4.88
CA VAL A 120 -11.42 15.42 3.50
C VAL A 120 -12.93 15.37 3.36
N THR A 121 -13.44 15.61 2.15
CA THR A 121 -14.83 15.32 1.79
C THR A 121 -14.83 14.24 0.71
N VAL A 122 -15.46 13.12 0.99
CA VAL A 122 -15.61 12.00 0.05
C VAL A 122 -17.01 12.09 -0.58
N THR A 123 -17.07 12.01 -1.90
CA THR A 123 -18.35 11.86 -2.62
C THR A 123 -18.58 10.38 -2.86
N GLY A 124 -19.57 9.83 -2.19
CA GLY A 124 -19.88 8.40 -2.22
C GLY A 124 -20.48 7.94 -3.55
N GLN A 125 -20.39 6.65 -3.80
CA GLN A 125 -20.82 6.00 -5.03
C GLN A 125 -22.26 5.46 -4.98
N SER A 126 -22.99 5.70 -3.87
CA SER A 126 -24.36 5.20 -3.63
C SER A 126 -24.46 3.67 -3.71
N GLY A 127 -23.42 2.96 -3.29
CA GLY A 127 -23.36 1.51 -3.33
C GLY A 127 -21.95 0.94 -3.53
N PRO A 128 -21.85 -0.26 -4.11
CA PRO A 128 -20.58 -0.90 -4.38
C PRO A 128 -19.66 -0.06 -5.27
N ILE A 129 -18.35 -0.19 -5.06
CA ILE A 129 -17.34 0.47 -5.88
C ILE A 129 -17.02 -0.45 -7.06
N ASP A 130 -17.34 -0.02 -8.26
CA ASP A 130 -17.03 -0.72 -9.49
C ASP A 130 -15.64 -0.31 -10.02
N SER A 131 -15.03 -1.16 -10.85
CA SER A 131 -13.79 -0.83 -11.53
C SER A 131 -14.00 0.35 -12.49
N PRO A 132 -13.13 1.36 -12.49
CA PRO A 132 -13.16 2.43 -13.48
C PRO A 132 -12.79 1.93 -14.89
N THR A 133 -12.13 0.76 -14.99
CA THR A 133 -11.72 0.11 -16.23
C THR A 133 -12.18 -1.35 -16.21
N PRO A 134 -13.43 -1.67 -16.59
CA PRO A 134 -14.01 -3.01 -16.40
C PRO A 134 -13.23 -4.15 -17.06
N GLU A 135 -12.57 -3.88 -18.18
CA GLU A 135 -11.82 -4.88 -18.94
C GLU A 135 -10.38 -5.08 -18.43
N GLU A 136 -9.85 -4.10 -17.73
CA GLU A 136 -8.48 -4.12 -17.22
C GLU A 136 -8.44 -4.43 -15.73
N THR A 137 -7.31 -4.94 -15.28
CA THR A 137 -7.07 -5.14 -13.85
C THR A 137 -6.61 -3.84 -13.21
N VAL A 138 -7.23 -3.46 -12.10
CA VAL A 138 -6.86 -2.29 -11.30
C VAL A 138 -5.94 -2.74 -10.18
N ASP A 139 -4.71 -2.26 -10.18
CA ASP A 139 -3.73 -2.55 -9.15
C ASP A 139 -3.84 -1.52 -8.01
N LEU A 140 -4.00 -2.01 -6.79
CA LEU A 140 -4.13 -1.21 -5.57
C LEU A 140 -2.99 -1.54 -4.62
N PHE A 141 -2.02 -0.63 -4.54
CA PHE A 141 -0.90 -0.76 -3.61
C PHE A 141 -1.25 -0.14 -2.26
N LEU A 142 -1.29 -0.96 -1.22
CA LEU A 142 -1.74 -0.57 0.12
C LEU A 142 -0.60 -0.55 1.17
N GLY A 143 0.66 -0.61 0.73
CA GLY A 143 1.81 -0.58 1.61
C GLY A 143 1.73 -1.63 2.71
N ASN A 144 1.77 -1.19 3.99
CA ASN A 144 1.56 -2.08 5.14
C ASN A 144 0.22 -1.81 5.87
N ALA A 145 -0.75 -1.18 5.16
CA ALA A 145 -2.02 -0.74 5.70
C ALA A 145 -3.05 -1.89 5.84
N GLY A 146 -2.83 -2.78 6.80
CA GLY A 146 -3.76 -3.91 7.05
C GLY A 146 -5.17 -3.47 7.43
N THR A 147 -5.34 -2.27 7.97
CA THR A 147 -6.65 -1.67 8.28
C THR A 147 -7.39 -1.16 7.05
N ALA A 148 -6.70 -0.97 5.93
CA ALA A 148 -7.27 -0.67 4.61
C ALA A 148 -7.48 -1.96 3.81
N MET A 149 -6.47 -2.82 3.70
CA MET A 149 -6.45 -4.04 2.89
C MET A 149 -7.69 -4.92 3.08
N ARG A 150 -7.97 -5.31 4.33
CA ARG A 150 -9.04 -6.27 4.63
C ARG A 150 -10.45 -5.73 4.36
N PRO A 151 -10.83 -4.52 4.82
CA PRO A 151 -12.14 -3.96 4.51
C PRO A 151 -12.32 -3.63 3.03
N LEU A 152 -11.28 -3.12 2.36
CA LEU A 152 -11.33 -2.78 0.95
C LEU A 152 -11.51 -4.03 0.07
N ALA A 153 -10.78 -5.13 0.37
CA ALA A 153 -10.96 -6.39 -0.33
C ALA A 153 -12.42 -6.87 -0.26
N ALA A 154 -13.04 -6.81 0.93
CA ALA A 154 -14.44 -7.18 1.08
C ALA A 154 -15.40 -6.24 0.32
N ALA A 155 -15.15 -4.94 0.35
CA ALA A 155 -15.97 -3.95 -0.34
C ALA A 155 -15.90 -4.11 -1.87
N LEU A 156 -14.71 -4.33 -2.43
CA LEU A 156 -14.54 -4.53 -3.86
C LEU A 156 -15.21 -5.80 -4.37
N CYS A 157 -15.30 -6.87 -3.56
CA CYS A 157 -16.04 -8.07 -3.94
C CYS A 157 -17.54 -7.82 -4.18
N MET A 158 -18.11 -6.74 -3.63
CA MET A 158 -19.52 -6.37 -3.85
C MET A 158 -19.74 -5.69 -5.19
N GLY A 159 -18.73 -5.10 -5.79
CA GLY A 159 -18.78 -4.38 -7.06
C GLY A 159 -18.56 -5.28 -8.28
N LYS A 160 -18.11 -4.66 -9.36
CA LYS A 160 -17.76 -5.31 -10.64
C LYS A 160 -16.37 -4.89 -11.08
N GLY A 161 -15.65 -5.83 -11.72
CA GLY A 161 -14.32 -5.59 -12.30
C GLY A 161 -13.25 -6.50 -11.76
N LYS A 162 -12.00 -6.20 -12.12
CA LYS A 162 -10.82 -6.99 -11.74
C LYS A 162 -9.89 -6.11 -10.91
N PHE A 163 -9.47 -6.62 -9.76
CA PHE A 163 -8.59 -5.89 -8.85
C PHE A 163 -7.48 -6.78 -8.34
N VAL A 164 -6.31 -6.20 -8.14
CA VAL A 164 -5.20 -6.80 -7.39
C VAL A 164 -4.83 -5.88 -6.24
N LEU A 165 -4.92 -6.40 -5.02
CA LEU A 165 -4.53 -5.69 -3.81
C LEU A 165 -3.19 -6.23 -3.34
N ASP A 166 -2.20 -5.35 -3.24
CA ASP A 166 -0.84 -5.70 -2.85
C ASP A 166 -0.25 -4.69 -1.87
N GLY A 167 0.95 -4.96 -1.39
CA GLY A 167 1.68 -4.09 -0.50
C GLY A 167 3.16 -4.40 -0.43
N VAL A 168 3.83 -3.83 0.56
CA VAL A 168 5.25 -4.09 0.83
C VAL A 168 5.47 -5.56 1.26
N PRO A 169 6.72 -6.09 1.22
CA PRO A 169 7.00 -7.49 1.59
C PRO A 169 6.38 -7.90 2.93
N ARG A 170 6.37 -7.01 3.92
CA ARG A 170 5.74 -7.27 5.22
C ARG A 170 4.23 -7.49 5.13
N MET A 171 3.52 -6.89 4.18
CA MET A 171 2.10 -7.12 3.94
C MET A 171 1.88 -8.53 3.39
N ARG A 172 2.77 -9.01 2.52
CA ARG A 172 2.71 -10.34 1.90
C ARG A 172 2.98 -11.49 2.88
N GLU A 173 3.38 -11.18 4.12
CA GLU A 173 3.54 -12.15 5.21
C GLU A 173 2.31 -12.21 6.13
N ARG A 174 1.32 -11.34 5.93
CA ARG A 174 0.16 -11.20 6.84
C ARG A 174 -1.00 -12.07 6.37
N PRO A 175 -1.48 -13.01 7.21
CA PRO A 175 -2.54 -13.93 6.81
C PRO A 175 -3.86 -13.19 6.55
N ILE A 176 -4.49 -13.50 5.43
CA ILE A 176 -5.80 -12.99 5.00
C ILE A 176 -6.75 -14.13 4.58
N ALA A 177 -6.29 -15.36 4.57
CA ALA A 177 -7.03 -16.53 4.11
C ALA A 177 -8.42 -16.65 4.72
N ASP A 178 -8.55 -16.46 6.04
CA ASP A 178 -9.85 -16.54 6.72
C ASP A 178 -10.91 -15.59 6.13
N LEU A 179 -10.48 -14.37 5.73
CA LEU A 179 -11.37 -13.42 5.07
C LEU A 179 -11.72 -13.89 3.65
N ILE A 180 -10.73 -14.37 2.92
CA ILE A 180 -10.91 -14.90 1.56
C ILE A 180 -11.90 -16.07 1.57
N ASP A 181 -11.71 -17.04 2.46
CA ASP A 181 -12.62 -18.17 2.65
C ASP A 181 -14.06 -17.71 2.96
N GLY A 182 -14.20 -16.71 3.83
CA GLY A 182 -15.50 -16.14 4.15
C GLY A 182 -16.18 -15.48 2.94
N LEU A 183 -15.43 -14.74 2.14
CA LEU A 183 -15.93 -14.09 0.91
C LEU A 183 -16.29 -15.12 -0.16
N GLN A 184 -15.49 -16.17 -0.33
CA GLN A 184 -15.78 -17.28 -1.25
C GLN A 184 -17.08 -18.01 -0.88
N GLN A 185 -17.35 -18.22 0.41
CA GLN A 185 -18.62 -18.78 0.88
C GLN A 185 -19.83 -17.90 0.51
N LEU A 186 -19.63 -16.58 0.36
CA LEU A 186 -20.65 -15.63 -0.12
C LEU A 186 -20.72 -15.55 -1.66
N GLY A 187 -19.91 -16.35 -2.38
CA GLY A 187 -19.88 -16.43 -3.82
C GLY A 187 -18.93 -15.43 -4.50
N ALA A 188 -18.00 -14.83 -3.75
CA ALA A 188 -16.94 -14.00 -4.32
C ALA A 188 -15.93 -14.86 -5.09
N ASP A 189 -15.46 -14.34 -6.21
CA ASP A 189 -14.33 -14.88 -6.97
C ASP A 189 -13.06 -14.09 -6.54
N VAL A 190 -12.43 -14.58 -5.49
CA VAL A 190 -11.28 -13.93 -4.84
C VAL A 190 -10.26 -14.97 -4.37
N THR A 191 -8.97 -14.72 -4.61
CA THR A 191 -7.88 -15.65 -4.28
C THR A 191 -6.62 -14.90 -3.83
N CYS A 192 -5.75 -15.59 -3.09
CA CYS A 192 -4.37 -15.17 -2.89
C CYS A 192 -3.51 -15.69 -4.04
N VAL A 193 -2.68 -14.84 -4.65
CA VAL A 193 -1.96 -15.17 -5.90
C VAL A 193 -1.06 -16.40 -5.78
N GLU A 194 -0.40 -16.59 -4.64
CA GLU A 194 0.58 -17.67 -4.44
C GLU A 194 0.04 -18.81 -3.55
N GLU A 195 -1.27 -18.86 -3.33
CA GLU A 195 -1.90 -19.84 -2.42
C GLU A 195 -1.33 -19.84 -0.99
N THR A 196 -0.57 -18.80 -0.65
CA THR A 196 0.09 -18.65 0.66
C THR A 196 -0.88 -18.30 1.77
N GLY A 197 -2.11 -17.90 1.42
CA GLY A 197 -3.08 -17.33 2.34
C GLY A 197 -2.77 -15.89 2.74
N CYS A 198 -1.84 -15.24 2.04
CA CYS A 198 -1.39 -13.87 2.24
C CYS A 198 -1.55 -13.05 0.93
N PRO A 199 -1.49 -11.70 0.99
CA PRO A 199 -1.44 -10.89 -0.22
C PRO A 199 -0.22 -11.25 -1.11
N PRO A 200 -0.28 -10.99 -2.44
CA PRO A 200 -1.33 -10.25 -3.17
C PRO A 200 -2.66 -10.99 -3.27
N VAL A 201 -3.76 -10.21 -3.30
CA VAL A 201 -5.13 -10.73 -3.43
C VAL A 201 -5.70 -10.33 -4.77
N THR A 202 -6.13 -11.30 -5.56
CA THR A 202 -6.82 -11.07 -6.83
C THR A 202 -8.32 -11.21 -6.62
N ILE A 203 -9.08 -10.25 -7.15
CA ILE A 203 -10.54 -10.21 -7.05
C ILE A 203 -11.11 -10.08 -8.47
N HIS A 204 -12.00 -11.01 -8.85
CA HIS A 204 -12.83 -10.89 -10.03
C HIS A 204 -14.27 -10.59 -9.59
N ALA A 205 -14.53 -9.33 -9.30
CA ALA A 205 -15.79 -8.89 -8.72
C ALA A 205 -16.97 -9.04 -9.69
N LYS A 206 -18.02 -9.70 -9.21
CA LYS A 206 -19.29 -9.94 -9.92
C LYS A 206 -20.50 -9.75 -9.00
N GLY A 207 -20.29 -9.04 -7.87
CA GLY A 207 -21.22 -8.97 -6.76
C GLY A 207 -21.16 -10.18 -5.84
N LEU A 208 -21.86 -10.10 -4.72
CA LEU A 208 -21.97 -11.18 -3.75
C LEU A 208 -23.39 -11.78 -3.78
N LYS A 209 -23.49 -13.10 -3.71
CA LYS A 209 -24.79 -13.79 -3.64
C LYS A 209 -25.42 -13.69 -2.25
N GLY A 210 -24.61 -13.37 -1.23
CA GLY A 210 -25.01 -13.43 0.15
C GLY A 210 -25.13 -14.86 0.67
N GLY A 211 -25.37 -15.00 1.96
CA GLY A 211 -25.52 -16.32 2.59
C GLY A 211 -25.02 -16.38 4.01
N LYS A 212 -24.90 -17.61 4.51
CA LYS A 212 -24.33 -17.89 5.85
C LYS A 212 -22.85 -18.21 5.70
N VAL A 213 -22.02 -17.53 6.49
CA VAL A 213 -20.59 -17.76 6.56
C VAL A 213 -20.22 -18.49 7.84
N ARG A 214 -19.42 -19.52 7.73
CA ARG A 214 -18.74 -20.14 8.87
C ARG A 214 -17.33 -19.60 8.94
N ALA A 215 -17.09 -18.67 9.86
CA ALA A 215 -15.73 -18.22 10.15
C ALA A 215 -15.01 -19.30 10.97
N SER A 216 -13.74 -19.56 10.63
CA SER A 216 -12.93 -20.46 11.46
C SER A 216 -12.72 -19.82 12.84
N LYS A 217 -12.60 -20.66 13.89
CA LYS A 217 -12.38 -20.19 15.26
C LYS A 217 -11.12 -19.32 15.41
N THR A 218 -10.23 -19.38 14.46
CA THR A 218 -8.96 -18.65 14.42
C THR A 218 -9.13 -17.14 14.25
N ILE A 219 -10.23 -16.67 13.63
CA ILE A 219 -10.50 -15.23 13.45
C ILE A 219 -10.70 -14.52 14.81
N PHE A 220 -11.19 -15.25 15.81
CA PHE A 220 -11.48 -14.72 17.16
C PHE A 220 -10.58 -15.29 18.25
N ALA A 221 -9.51 -15.99 17.93
CA ALA A 221 -8.51 -16.38 18.91
C ALA A 221 -7.72 -15.15 19.38
N TRP A 222 -8.37 -14.27 20.13
CA TRP A 222 -7.69 -13.60 21.21
C TRP A 222 -7.22 -14.72 22.12
N LYS A 223 -5.93 -15.00 22.00
CA LYS A 223 -5.26 -15.87 22.95
C LYS A 223 -5.54 -15.26 24.31
N ARG A 224 -6.51 -15.85 25.06
CA ARG A 224 -6.69 -15.56 26.46
C ARG A 224 -5.34 -15.89 27.06
N LEU A 225 -4.58 -14.88 27.45
CA LEU A 225 -3.41 -15.06 28.30
C LEU A 225 -3.99 -15.54 29.63
N ASP A 226 -4.06 -16.84 29.79
CA ASP A 226 -4.26 -17.44 31.10
C ASP A 226 -3.04 -17.04 31.93
N ARG A 227 -3.31 -16.20 32.92
CA ARG A 227 -2.37 -15.84 33.98
C ARG A 227 -2.28 -17.00 34.96
#